data_e20bb69e1ed46a6dddbc19a9f3c00e30
#
_entry.id   e20bb69e1ed46a6dddbc19a9f3c00e30
#
_cell.length_a   1.000
_cell.length_b   1.000
_cell.length_c   1.000
_cell.angle_alpha   90.00
_cell.angle_beta   90.00
_cell.angle_gamma   90.00
#
_symmetry.space_group_name_H-M   'P 1'
#
loop_
_entity.id
_entity.type
_entity.pdbx_description
1 polymer ?
#
loop_
_entity_poly.entity_id
_entity_poly.type
_entity_poly.pdbx_seq_one_letter_code
_entity_poly.pdbx_strand_id
1 'polypeptide(L)'
;MITPLSLHFSLEELTTTDHRQFENTTNPDELANLNRLAKFLEQVKTVLGGKPVMINSAFRSAQVNAAVGSKDTSQHRIGCAADIRVPGMTPDEVVKAVMAAGLGYDQIIREFDRWTHISIPNNPEDKPRQQALIIDRSGTRPYA
;
A
#
# COMPACT_ATOMS: atom_id res chain seq x y z
N MET A 1 6.25 0.93 -22.10
CA MET A 1 6.03 2.37 -21.81
C MET A 1 5.74 2.55 -20.33
N ILE A 2 6.35 3.53 -19.68
CA ILE A 2 6.10 3.83 -18.27
C ILE A 2 5.09 4.96 -18.16
N THR A 3 4.06 4.76 -17.35
CA THR A 3 3.00 5.73 -17.09
C THR A 3 3.18 6.28 -15.67
N PRO A 4 3.83 7.44 -15.49
CA PRO A 4 4.04 7.98 -14.16
C PRO A 4 2.72 8.48 -13.54
N LEU A 5 2.49 8.12 -12.26
CA LEU A 5 1.38 8.65 -11.46
C LEU A 5 1.90 9.71 -10.49
N SER A 6 3.18 9.65 -10.15
CA SER A 6 3.88 10.64 -9.34
C SER A 6 5.35 10.59 -9.74
N LEU A 7 6.19 11.39 -9.09
CA LEU A 7 7.61 11.50 -9.45
C LEU A 7 8.33 10.14 -9.43
N HIS A 8 8.03 9.28 -8.45
CA HIS A 8 8.75 8.02 -8.26
C HIS A 8 7.89 6.77 -8.41
N PHE A 9 6.59 6.89 -8.66
CA PHE A 9 5.67 5.75 -8.74
C PHE A 9 4.89 5.77 -10.04
N SER A 10 4.86 4.62 -10.71
CA SER A 10 4.19 4.44 -12.00
C SER A 10 2.94 3.56 -11.87
N LEU A 11 2.06 3.67 -12.87
CA LEU A 11 0.90 2.77 -12.98
C LEU A 11 1.36 1.31 -13.07
N GLU A 12 2.43 1.04 -13.81
CA GLU A 12 2.98 -0.31 -13.98
C GLU A 12 3.42 -0.90 -12.64
N GLU A 13 4.08 -0.11 -11.78
CA GLU A 13 4.46 -0.57 -10.45
C GLU A 13 3.24 -0.84 -9.56
N LEU A 14 2.25 0.04 -9.62
CA LEU A 14 1.07 -0.04 -8.73
C LEU A 14 0.03 -1.04 -9.22
N THR A 15 0.22 -1.65 -10.38
CA THR A 15 -0.61 -2.75 -10.88
C THR A 15 0.18 -4.04 -11.05
N THR A 16 1.36 -4.13 -10.46
CA THR A 16 2.19 -5.33 -10.53
C THR A 16 1.51 -6.51 -9.83
N THR A 17 1.67 -7.71 -10.38
CA THR A 17 1.14 -8.94 -9.80
C THR A 17 1.95 -10.15 -10.26
N ASP A 18 2.06 -11.15 -9.39
CA ASP A 18 2.63 -12.46 -9.76
C ASP A 18 1.60 -13.37 -10.43
N HIS A 19 0.31 -13.02 -10.36
CA HIS A 19 -0.80 -13.76 -10.99
C HIS A 19 -1.04 -13.25 -12.40
N ARG A 20 -0.04 -13.39 -13.28
CA ARG A 20 -0.05 -12.81 -14.62
C ARG A 20 -1.06 -13.42 -15.59
N GLN A 21 -1.66 -14.55 -15.23
CA GLN A 21 -2.75 -15.17 -16.00
C GLN A 21 -4.05 -14.36 -15.94
N PHE A 22 -4.17 -13.43 -14.99
CA PHE A 22 -5.34 -12.56 -14.85
C PHE A 22 -4.99 -11.12 -15.23
N GLU A 23 -5.95 -10.42 -15.81
CA GLU A 23 -5.81 -8.99 -16.03
C GLU A 23 -5.84 -8.25 -14.70
N ASN A 24 -4.99 -7.25 -14.58
CA ASN A 24 -4.93 -6.38 -13.40
C ASN A 24 -5.03 -4.93 -13.84
N THR A 25 -6.10 -4.62 -14.59
CA THR A 25 -6.36 -3.32 -15.21
C THR A 25 -7.37 -2.54 -14.38
N THR A 26 -7.09 -1.25 -14.17
CA THR A 26 -7.96 -0.36 -13.38
C THR A 26 -9.08 0.24 -14.24
N ASN A 27 -10.23 0.50 -13.57
CA ASN A 27 -11.24 1.40 -14.10
C ASN A 27 -10.89 2.85 -13.71
N PRO A 28 -11.64 3.88 -14.20
CA PRO A 28 -11.31 5.27 -13.88
C PRO A 28 -11.31 5.62 -12.39
N ASP A 29 -12.22 5.06 -11.60
CA ASP A 29 -12.27 5.33 -10.15
C ASP A 29 -11.08 4.72 -9.44
N GLU A 30 -10.72 3.50 -9.80
CA GLU A 30 -9.54 2.81 -9.25
C GLU A 30 -8.26 3.54 -9.64
N LEU A 31 -8.16 4.04 -10.86
CA LEU A 31 -7.02 4.84 -11.29
C LEU A 31 -6.91 6.14 -10.51
N ALA A 32 -8.04 6.81 -10.25
CA ALA A 32 -8.05 8.04 -9.42
C ALA A 32 -7.53 7.73 -8.01
N ASN A 33 -7.92 6.60 -7.43
CA ASN A 33 -7.42 6.17 -6.13
C ASN A 33 -5.92 5.89 -6.18
N LEU A 34 -5.43 5.25 -7.24
CA LEU A 34 -3.98 5.01 -7.40
C LEU A 34 -3.19 6.31 -7.52
N ASN A 35 -3.75 7.33 -8.16
CA ASN A 35 -3.11 8.65 -8.20
C ASN A 35 -2.95 9.24 -6.79
N ARG A 36 -3.98 9.13 -5.94
CA ARG A 36 -3.89 9.57 -4.55
C ARG A 36 -2.89 8.74 -3.75
N LEU A 37 -2.89 7.42 -3.96
CA LEU A 37 -1.97 6.51 -3.28
C LEU A 37 -0.53 6.82 -3.67
N ALA A 38 -0.26 7.05 -4.95
CA ALA A 38 1.08 7.39 -5.43
C ALA A 38 1.61 8.66 -4.74
N LYS A 39 0.78 9.70 -4.63
CA LYS A 39 1.16 10.93 -3.94
C LYS A 39 1.44 10.69 -2.46
N PHE A 40 0.64 9.84 -1.82
CA PHE A 40 0.88 9.49 -0.43
C PHE A 40 2.20 8.71 -0.26
N LEU A 41 2.49 7.80 -1.17
CA LEU A 41 3.75 7.04 -1.16
C LEU A 41 4.97 7.93 -1.37
N GLU A 42 4.82 9.06 -2.08
CA GLU A 42 5.89 10.07 -2.16
C GLU A 42 6.20 10.65 -0.78
N GLN A 43 5.17 10.92 0.01
CA GLN A 43 5.35 11.41 1.38
C GLN A 43 6.05 10.37 2.25
N VAL A 44 5.66 9.11 2.11
CA VAL A 44 6.31 7.99 2.82
C VAL A 44 7.80 7.93 2.45
N LYS A 45 8.10 7.99 1.15
CA LYS A 45 9.49 7.98 0.67
C LYS A 45 10.31 9.12 1.27
N THR A 46 9.75 10.31 1.31
CA THR A 46 10.42 11.49 1.89
C THR A 46 10.73 11.28 3.38
N VAL A 47 9.76 10.78 4.13
CA VAL A 47 9.91 10.48 5.57
C VAL A 47 11.01 9.43 5.81
N LEU A 48 11.16 8.50 4.88
CA LEU A 48 12.19 7.45 4.98
C LEU A 48 13.55 7.88 4.42
N GLY A 49 13.76 9.19 4.26
CA GLY A 49 15.05 9.73 3.82
C GLY A 49 15.34 9.54 2.33
N GLY A 50 14.31 9.38 1.52
CA GLY A 50 14.46 9.17 0.08
C GLY A 50 14.84 7.75 -0.32
N LYS A 51 14.80 6.80 0.61
CA LYS A 51 15.12 5.39 0.31
C LYS A 51 14.16 4.81 -0.72
N PRO A 52 14.60 3.83 -1.52
CA PRO A 52 13.70 3.15 -2.44
C PRO A 52 12.53 2.50 -1.72
N VAL A 53 11.33 2.75 -2.21
CA VAL A 53 10.11 2.09 -1.74
C VAL A 53 9.68 1.11 -2.82
N MET A 54 9.83 -0.19 -2.54
CA MET A 54 9.54 -1.26 -3.48
C MET A 54 8.10 -1.72 -3.29
N ILE A 55 7.37 -1.86 -4.38
CA ILE A 55 5.97 -2.28 -4.36
C ILE A 55 5.89 -3.79 -4.58
N ASN A 56 5.38 -4.51 -3.59
CA ASN A 56 5.09 -5.94 -3.73
C ASN A 56 3.73 -6.14 -4.39
N SER A 57 2.74 -5.33 -3.99
CA SER A 57 1.38 -5.39 -4.51
C SER A 57 0.68 -4.08 -4.14
N ALA A 58 -0.09 -3.51 -5.07
CA ALA A 58 -0.94 -2.37 -4.76
C ALA A 58 -2.35 -2.65 -5.27
N PHE A 59 -2.73 -2.16 -6.45
CA PHE A 59 -4.06 -2.50 -6.98
C PHE A 59 -4.17 -4.00 -7.28
N ARG A 60 -5.32 -4.57 -6.94
CA ARG A 60 -5.70 -5.94 -7.30
C ARG A 60 -7.09 -5.94 -7.94
N SER A 61 -7.17 -6.46 -9.17
CA SER A 61 -8.47 -6.76 -9.79
C SER A 61 -9.22 -7.81 -8.97
N ALA A 62 -10.51 -8.00 -9.25
CA ALA A 62 -11.31 -9.01 -8.53
C ALA A 62 -10.69 -10.41 -8.65
N GLN A 63 -10.21 -10.77 -9.84
CA GLN A 63 -9.60 -12.08 -10.08
C GLN A 63 -8.27 -12.24 -9.33
N VAL A 64 -7.41 -11.23 -9.38
CA VAL A 64 -6.12 -11.26 -8.65
C VAL A 64 -6.36 -11.29 -7.16
N ASN A 65 -7.31 -10.49 -6.67
CA ASN A 65 -7.63 -10.42 -5.24
C ASN A 65 -8.15 -11.77 -4.72
N ALA A 66 -9.00 -12.44 -5.50
CA ALA A 66 -9.48 -13.78 -5.15
C ALA A 66 -8.33 -14.79 -5.17
N ALA A 67 -7.43 -14.71 -6.14
CA ALA A 67 -6.31 -15.63 -6.27
C ALA A 67 -5.35 -15.56 -5.07
N VAL A 68 -5.16 -14.38 -4.47
CA VAL A 68 -4.33 -14.23 -3.27
C VAL A 68 -5.10 -14.55 -1.98
N GLY A 69 -6.38 -14.90 -2.06
CA GLY A 69 -7.19 -15.26 -0.90
C GLY A 69 -7.64 -14.09 -0.05
N SER A 70 -7.67 -12.89 -0.61
CA SER A 70 -8.08 -11.68 0.10
C SER A 70 -9.59 -11.45 -0.02
N LYS A 71 -10.14 -10.66 0.92
CA LYS A 71 -11.56 -10.31 0.91
C LYS A 71 -11.86 -9.25 -0.13
N ASP A 72 -13.08 -9.25 -0.68
CA ASP A 72 -13.52 -8.22 -1.63
C ASP A 72 -13.51 -6.80 -1.04
N THR A 73 -13.55 -6.70 0.28
CA THR A 73 -13.49 -5.43 1.00
C THR A 73 -12.07 -4.90 1.18
N SER A 74 -11.07 -5.62 0.72
CA SER A 74 -9.67 -5.17 0.79
C SER A 74 -9.48 -3.85 0.06
N GLN A 75 -8.73 -2.93 0.67
CA GLN A 75 -8.41 -1.64 0.05
C GLN A 75 -7.51 -1.79 -1.19
N HIS A 76 -6.80 -2.92 -1.33
CA HIS A 76 -6.09 -3.25 -2.58
C HIS A 76 -7.05 -3.34 -3.77
N ARG A 77 -8.27 -3.79 -3.55
CA ARG A 77 -9.26 -4.00 -4.60
C ARG A 77 -9.69 -2.70 -5.30
N ILE A 78 -9.60 -1.59 -4.58
CA ILE A 78 -10.00 -0.27 -5.11
C ILE A 78 -8.83 0.68 -5.36
N GLY A 79 -7.60 0.20 -5.16
CA GLY A 79 -6.40 1.02 -5.42
C GLY A 79 -6.01 1.94 -4.27
N CYS A 80 -6.46 1.66 -3.04
CA CYS A 80 -6.17 2.48 -1.86
C CYS A 80 -5.12 1.89 -0.93
N ALA A 81 -4.50 0.77 -1.28
CA ALA A 81 -3.51 0.13 -0.43
C ALA A 81 -2.31 -0.37 -1.23
N ALA A 82 -1.17 -0.43 -0.57
CA ALA A 82 0.05 -1.01 -1.12
C ALA A 82 0.76 -1.83 -0.04
N ASP A 83 1.32 -2.96 -0.45
CA ASP A 83 2.28 -3.71 0.34
C ASP A 83 3.67 -3.32 -0.15
N ILE A 84 4.47 -2.74 0.73
CA ILE A 84 5.76 -2.17 0.39
C ILE A 84 6.88 -2.82 1.20
N ARG A 85 8.08 -2.74 0.67
CA ARG A 85 9.30 -3.01 1.42
C ARG A 85 10.35 -1.97 1.07
N VAL A 86 11.20 -1.68 2.03
CA VAL A 86 12.26 -0.69 1.88
C VAL A 86 13.58 -1.39 2.16
N PRO A 87 14.43 -1.61 1.13
CA PRO A 87 15.73 -2.23 1.34
C PRO A 87 16.54 -1.53 2.41
N GLY A 88 17.09 -2.29 3.35
CA GLY A 88 17.87 -1.76 4.47
C GLY A 88 17.04 -1.36 5.68
N MET A 89 15.71 -1.48 5.63
CA MET A 89 14.82 -1.23 6.77
C MET A 89 13.93 -2.44 7.03
N THR A 90 13.66 -2.72 8.30
CA THR A 90 12.65 -3.72 8.66
C THR A 90 11.26 -3.10 8.55
N PRO A 91 10.20 -3.92 8.40
CA PRO A 91 8.84 -3.40 8.47
C PRO A 91 8.54 -2.63 9.75
N ASP A 92 9.08 -3.07 10.89
CA ASP A 92 8.95 -2.37 12.16
C ASP A 92 9.53 -0.95 12.09
N GLU A 93 10.71 -0.81 11.53
CA GLU A 93 11.35 0.50 11.35
C GLU A 93 10.54 1.41 10.43
N VAL A 94 9.99 0.86 9.34
CA VAL A 94 9.15 1.62 8.40
C VAL A 94 7.89 2.12 9.11
N VAL A 95 7.19 1.24 9.83
CA VAL A 95 5.96 1.62 10.54
C VAL A 95 6.24 2.70 11.57
N LYS A 96 7.28 2.55 12.37
CA LYS A 96 7.63 3.53 13.41
C LYS A 96 7.99 4.89 12.81
N ALA A 97 8.72 4.92 11.71
CA ALA A 97 9.08 6.17 11.05
C ALA A 97 7.85 6.91 10.51
N VAL A 98 6.93 6.19 9.88
CA VAL A 98 5.68 6.77 9.34
C VAL A 98 4.79 7.28 10.47
N MET A 99 4.65 6.52 11.55
CA MET A 99 3.88 6.93 12.73
C MET A 99 4.46 8.19 13.35
N ALA A 100 5.79 8.23 13.54
CA ALA A 100 6.47 9.37 14.15
C ALA A 100 6.34 10.64 13.31
N ALA A 101 6.26 10.51 11.99
CA ALA A 101 6.08 11.65 11.08
C ALA A 101 4.66 12.20 11.05
N GLY A 102 3.68 11.48 11.63
CA GLY A 102 2.30 11.94 11.67
C GLY A 102 1.58 11.94 10.32
N LEU A 103 1.98 11.06 9.40
CA LEU A 103 1.32 10.97 8.10
C LEU A 103 -0.12 10.48 8.24
N GLY A 104 -0.98 10.90 7.30
CA GLY A 104 -2.40 10.58 7.31
C GLY A 104 -2.74 9.23 6.69
N TYR A 105 -2.09 8.15 7.13
CA TYR A 105 -2.43 6.81 6.67
C TYR A 105 -3.79 6.37 7.23
N ASP A 106 -4.51 5.56 6.47
CA ASP A 106 -5.74 4.93 6.97
C ASP A 106 -5.39 3.73 7.83
N GLN A 107 -4.60 2.79 7.26
CA GLN A 107 -4.00 1.69 8.02
C GLN A 107 -2.51 1.61 7.71
N ILE A 108 -1.72 1.20 8.70
CA ILE A 108 -0.35 0.78 8.50
C ILE A 108 -0.14 -0.52 9.30
N ILE A 109 0.37 -1.55 8.64
CA ILE A 109 0.44 -2.88 9.23
C ILE A 109 1.82 -3.48 9.00
N ARG A 110 2.47 -3.90 10.09
CA ARG A 110 3.64 -4.74 10.03
C ARG A 110 3.17 -6.18 9.79
N GLU A 111 3.43 -6.72 8.59
CA GLU A 111 2.94 -8.05 8.22
C GLU A 111 4.08 -9.07 8.16
N PHE A 112 4.05 -10.04 9.07
CA PHE A 112 4.97 -11.19 9.12
C PHE A 112 6.45 -10.80 9.08
N ASP A 113 6.80 -9.58 9.49
CA ASP A 113 8.16 -9.02 9.40
C ASP A 113 8.77 -9.10 7.99
N ARG A 114 7.93 -9.17 6.95
CA ARG A 114 8.35 -9.26 5.55
C ARG A 114 8.04 -8.02 4.75
N TRP A 115 6.88 -7.41 4.98
CA TRP A 115 6.47 -6.19 4.29
C TRP A 115 5.62 -5.32 5.20
N THR A 116 5.40 -4.10 4.75
CA THR A 116 4.50 -3.15 5.41
C THR A 116 3.29 -2.93 4.51
N HIS A 117 2.10 -3.16 5.03
CA HIS A 117 0.86 -2.77 4.37
C HIS A 117 0.56 -1.33 4.75
N ILE A 118 0.25 -0.49 3.78
CA ILE A 118 -0.12 0.91 4.03
C ILE A 118 -1.27 1.30 3.12
N SER A 119 -2.22 2.08 3.67
CA SER A 119 -3.39 2.49 2.91
C SER A 119 -3.76 3.94 3.16
N ILE A 120 -4.57 4.46 2.24
CA ILE A 120 -5.22 5.77 2.34
C ILE A 120 -6.72 5.55 2.50
N PRO A 121 -7.50 6.56 2.97
CA PRO A 121 -8.96 6.42 3.04
C PRO A 121 -9.57 6.09 1.68
N ASN A 122 -10.66 5.34 1.69
CA ASN A 122 -11.37 4.92 0.47
C ASN A 122 -11.90 6.12 -0.33
N ASN A 123 -12.28 7.18 0.36
CA ASN A 123 -12.74 8.42 -0.27
C ASN A 123 -11.86 9.59 0.14
N PRO A 124 -11.63 10.58 -0.76
CA PRO A 124 -10.78 11.73 -0.45
C PRO A 124 -11.26 12.57 0.74
N GLU A 125 -12.57 12.59 1.01
CA GLU A 125 -13.16 13.37 2.09
C GLU A 125 -13.10 12.66 3.44
N ASP A 126 -12.83 11.36 3.47
CA ASP A 126 -12.82 10.59 4.71
C ASP A 126 -11.60 10.92 5.55
N LYS A 127 -11.80 10.98 6.87
CA LYS A 127 -10.68 11.08 7.80
C LYS A 127 -9.90 9.77 7.82
N PRO A 128 -8.55 9.84 7.75
CA PRO A 128 -7.74 8.65 7.95
C PRO A 128 -7.98 8.05 9.34
N ARG A 129 -8.17 6.73 9.40
CA ARG A 129 -8.37 6.02 10.67
C ARG A 129 -7.12 6.01 11.54
N GLN A 130 -5.95 6.15 10.94
CA GLN A 130 -4.64 6.09 11.60
C GLN A 130 -4.49 4.83 12.46
N GLN A 131 -4.94 3.71 11.92
CA GLN A 131 -4.89 2.42 12.59
C GLN A 131 -3.57 1.72 12.30
N ALA A 132 -2.76 1.52 13.34
CA ALA A 132 -1.48 0.83 13.24
C ALA A 132 -1.59 -0.56 13.87
N LEU A 133 -1.29 -1.59 13.10
CA LEU A 133 -1.48 -2.99 13.50
C LEU A 133 -0.22 -3.81 13.24
N ILE A 134 -0.14 -4.94 13.95
CA ILE A 134 0.82 -6.02 13.68
C ILE A 134 0.01 -7.25 13.31
N ILE A 135 0.36 -7.89 12.20
CA ILE A 135 -0.19 -9.19 11.80
C ILE A 135 0.96 -10.19 11.68
N ASP A 136 0.87 -11.27 12.43
CA ASP A 136 1.82 -12.38 12.37
C ASP A 136 1.11 -13.68 12.77
N ARG A 137 1.88 -14.74 13.02
CA ARG A 137 1.33 -16.04 13.42
C ARG A 137 0.48 -15.98 14.69
N SER A 138 0.71 -15.00 15.54
CA SER A 138 -0.06 -14.80 16.77
C SER A 138 -1.38 -14.08 16.52
N GLY A 139 -1.66 -13.66 15.29
CA GLY A 139 -2.88 -12.97 14.92
C GLY A 139 -2.67 -11.50 14.67
N THR A 140 -3.74 -10.74 14.81
CA THR A 140 -3.76 -9.29 14.58
C THR A 140 -3.87 -8.56 15.92
N ARG A 141 -3.01 -7.56 16.13
CA ARG A 141 -3.03 -6.76 17.35
C ARG A 141 -2.61 -5.31 17.07
N PRO A 142 -3.05 -4.35 17.91
CA PRO A 142 -2.62 -2.96 17.76
C PRO A 142 -1.11 -2.81 17.98
N TYR A 143 -0.55 -1.79 17.32
CA TYR A 143 0.81 -1.36 17.61
C TYR A 143 0.81 -0.63 18.94
N ALA A 144 1.57 -1.14 19.87
CA ALA A 144 1.63 -0.57 21.21
C ALA A 144 2.86 0.31 21.39
#